data_b029168fcfcd36c64f08d8da31728be1
#
_entry.id   b029168fcfcd36c64f08d8da31728be1
#
_cell.length_a   1.000
_cell.length_b   1.000
_cell.length_c   1.000
_cell.angle_alpha   90.00
_cell.angle_beta   90.00
_cell.angle_gamma   90.00
#
_symmetry.space_group_name_H-M   'P 1'
#
loop_
_entity.id
_entity.type
_entity.pdbx_description
1 polymer ?
#
loop_
_entity_poly.entity_id
_entity_poly.type
_entity_poly.pdbx_seq_one_letter_code
_entity_poly.pdbx_strand_id
1 'polypeptide(L)'
;TRDPEDRRPIVLLASVYRLWSAIRAVTFRGWLVEAGILEPAGPGRAADAQAYEAALVFELARSRGDQLAGVALDWSKCYGRLPLALLEEFAAKAGMPWALVGPMLAAYRQPRRLVVDGMAGVLRAPVCGLAPGCPAATDWLALVMSPWLFKARRLSVGVRARAYVDDLTAWS
;
A
#
# COMPACT_ATOMS: atom_id res chain seq x y z
N THR A 1 -20.89 -2.16 -23.22
CA THR A 1 -19.45 -1.78 -23.27
C THR A 1 -19.07 -1.27 -21.89
N ARG A 2 -18.21 -2.00 -21.18
CA ARG A 2 -17.68 -1.52 -19.89
C ARG A 2 -16.78 -0.32 -20.17
N ASP A 3 -16.93 0.74 -19.38
CA ASP A 3 -16.09 1.93 -19.46
C ASP A 3 -14.61 1.52 -19.38
N PRO A 4 -13.74 1.96 -20.30
CA PRO A 4 -12.31 1.70 -20.22
C PRO A 4 -11.68 2.14 -18.89
N GLU A 5 -12.26 3.15 -18.23
CA GLU A 5 -11.81 3.62 -16.92
C GLU A 5 -12.07 2.61 -15.78
N ASP A 6 -13.05 1.71 -15.94
CA ASP A 6 -13.32 0.65 -14.95
C ASP A 6 -12.34 -0.51 -15.04
N ARG A 7 -11.53 -0.57 -16.07
CA ARG A 7 -10.54 -1.62 -16.23
C ARG A 7 -9.35 -1.39 -15.30
N ARG A 8 -8.94 -2.44 -14.61
CA ARG A 8 -7.69 -2.45 -13.84
C ARG A 8 -6.57 -3.00 -14.71
N PRO A 9 -5.55 -2.21 -15.06
CA PRO A 9 -4.42 -2.74 -15.83
C PRO A 9 -3.65 -3.77 -15.00
N ILE A 10 -3.25 -4.86 -15.64
CA ILE A 10 -2.35 -5.86 -15.07
C ILE A 10 -0.96 -5.58 -15.62
N VAL A 11 0.05 -5.55 -14.75
CA VAL A 11 1.44 -5.38 -15.17
C VAL A 11 2.11 -6.75 -15.25
N LEU A 12 2.54 -7.12 -16.46
CA LEU A 12 3.34 -8.32 -16.65
C LEU A 12 4.80 -8.01 -16.35
N LEU A 13 5.26 -8.50 -15.22
CA LEU A 13 6.64 -8.34 -14.76
C LEU A 13 7.47 -9.57 -15.17
N ALA A 14 8.69 -9.35 -15.64
CA ALA A 14 9.62 -10.43 -15.92
C ALA A 14 9.85 -11.30 -14.66
N SER A 15 9.94 -12.62 -14.85
CA SER A 15 10.09 -13.56 -13.72
C SER A 15 11.35 -13.29 -12.91
N VAL A 16 12.46 -12.93 -13.57
CA VAL A 16 13.71 -12.53 -12.90
C VAL A 16 13.50 -11.31 -11.99
N TYR A 17 12.77 -10.28 -12.48
CA TYR A 17 12.44 -9.13 -11.67
C TYR A 17 11.57 -9.49 -10.48
N ARG A 18 10.57 -10.35 -10.68
CA ARG A 18 9.67 -10.78 -9.58
C ARG A 18 10.44 -11.51 -8.49
N LEU A 19 11.36 -12.40 -8.87
CA LEU A 19 12.23 -13.11 -7.92
C LEU A 19 13.15 -12.12 -7.17
N TRP A 20 13.83 -11.26 -7.90
CA TRP A 20 14.69 -10.22 -7.33
C TRP A 20 13.91 -9.30 -6.37
N SER A 21 12.73 -8.83 -6.80
CA SER A 21 11.88 -7.97 -5.98
C SER A 21 11.33 -8.68 -4.73
N ALA A 22 11.03 -9.98 -4.81
CA ALA A 22 10.60 -10.77 -3.66
C ALA A 22 11.69 -10.85 -2.59
N ILE A 23 12.93 -11.09 -2.99
CA ILE A 23 14.09 -11.10 -2.08
C ILE A 23 14.26 -9.71 -1.43
N ARG A 24 14.18 -8.64 -2.22
CA ARG A 24 14.29 -7.27 -1.72
C ARG A 24 13.13 -6.86 -0.82
N ALA A 25 11.94 -7.34 -1.08
CA ALA A 25 10.76 -7.08 -0.25
C ALA A 25 10.94 -7.57 1.19
N VAL A 26 11.65 -8.68 1.40
CA VAL A 26 11.98 -9.17 2.75
C VAL A 26 12.81 -8.15 3.51
N THR A 27 13.88 -7.63 2.89
CA THR A 27 14.74 -6.60 3.49
C THR A 27 13.96 -5.29 3.70
N PHE A 28 13.13 -4.90 2.73
CA PHE A 28 12.31 -3.70 2.82
C PHE A 28 11.33 -3.79 3.99
N ARG A 29 10.64 -4.90 4.11
CA ARG A 29 9.69 -5.13 5.21
C ARG A 29 10.37 -5.14 6.57
N GLY A 30 11.54 -5.77 6.69
CA GLY A 30 12.36 -5.73 7.91
C GLY A 30 12.67 -4.30 8.31
N TRP A 31 13.12 -3.48 7.35
CA TRP A 31 13.39 -2.07 7.58
C TRP A 31 12.13 -1.28 8.01
N LEU A 32 10.97 -1.52 7.38
CA LEU A 32 9.70 -0.88 7.77
C LEU A 32 9.28 -1.23 9.20
N VAL A 33 9.56 -2.45 9.65
CA VAL A 33 9.30 -2.90 11.01
C VAL A 33 10.24 -2.20 12.00
N GLU A 34 11.54 -2.16 11.70
CA GLU A 34 12.55 -1.47 12.51
C GLU A 34 12.29 0.04 12.62
N ALA A 35 11.81 0.66 11.54
CA ALA A 35 11.39 2.07 11.52
C ALA A 35 10.05 2.33 12.23
N GLY A 36 9.37 1.30 12.74
CA GLY A 36 8.06 1.43 13.40
C GLY A 36 6.91 1.78 12.45
N ILE A 37 7.10 1.62 11.14
CA ILE A 37 6.09 1.88 10.11
C ILE A 37 5.14 0.70 9.97
N LEU A 38 5.69 -0.50 9.96
CA LEU A 38 4.93 -1.75 10.06
C LEU A 38 5.16 -2.37 11.43
N GLU A 39 4.11 -2.91 11.97
CA GLU A 39 4.27 -3.77 13.14
C GLU A 39 4.88 -5.12 12.70
N PRO A 40 5.61 -5.87 13.56
CA PRO A 40 6.16 -7.18 13.22
C PRO A 40 5.09 -8.15 12.72
N ALA A 41 5.39 -8.97 11.72
CA ALA A 41 4.46 -9.97 11.21
C ALA A 41 4.07 -10.94 12.33
N GLY A 42 2.78 -11.08 12.58
CA GLY A 42 2.22 -11.94 13.59
C GLY A 42 0.88 -12.52 13.16
N PRO A 43 0.30 -13.47 13.90
CA PRO A 43 -1.05 -13.96 13.66
C PRO A 43 -2.04 -12.78 13.64
N GLY A 44 -3.02 -12.80 12.74
CA GLY A 44 -4.07 -11.79 12.71
C GLY A 44 -3.83 -10.58 11.80
N ARG A 45 -2.92 -10.68 10.83
CA ARG A 45 -2.64 -9.60 9.88
C ARG A 45 -3.21 -9.79 8.48
N ALA A 46 -3.88 -10.87 8.26
CA ALA A 46 -4.67 -11.06 7.06
C ALA A 46 -5.91 -10.14 7.08
N ALA A 47 -6.49 -9.84 5.91
CA ALA A 47 -7.65 -8.97 5.80
C ALA A 47 -8.82 -9.45 6.66
N ASP A 48 -9.02 -10.76 6.74
CA ASP A 48 -10.03 -11.43 7.56
C ASP A 48 -9.85 -11.14 9.05
N ALA A 49 -8.63 -11.16 9.56
CA ALA A 49 -8.35 -10.86 10.95
C ALA A 49 -8.61 -9.39 11.31
N GLN A 50 -8.32 -8.46 10.39
CA GLN A 50 -8.63 -7.05 10.59
C GLN A 50 -10.15 -6.78 10.54
N ALA A 51 -10.84 -7.43 9.62
CA ALA A 51 -12.29 -7.38 9.53
C ALA A 51 -12.96 -7.96 10.79
N TYR A 52 -12.44 -9.10 11.28
CA TYR A 52 -12.93 -9.73 12.51
C TYR A 52 -12.73 -8.84 13.74
N GLU A 53 -11.56 -8.21 13.88
CA GLU A 53 -11.29 -7.30 14.99
C GLU A 53 -12.18 -6.07 14.94
N ALA A 54 -12.42 -5.49 13.76
CA ALA A 54 -13.35 -4.39 13.59
C ALA A 54 -14.78 -4.83 13.99
N ALA A 55 -15.26 -5.97 13.51
CA ALA A 55 -16.55 -6.53 13.86
C ALA A 55 -16.69 -6.72 15.37
N LEU A 56 -15.65 -7.26 16.03
CA LEU A 56 -15.64 -7.46 17.47
C LEU A 56 -15.77 -6.15 18.26
N VAL A 57 -15.09 -5.09 17.79
CA VAL A 57 -15.19 -3.76 18.41
C VAL A 57 -16.60 -3.20 18.28
N PHE A 58 -17.24 -3.33 17.11
CA PHE A 58 -18.61 -2.91 16.89
C PHE A 58 -19.62 -3.68 17.77
N GLU A 59 -19.50 -5.01 17.84
CA GLU A 59 -20.36 -5.83 18.66
C GLU A 59 -20.18 -5.53 20.16
N LEU A 60 -18.95 -5.29 20.61
CA LEU A 60 -18.68 -4.93 21.99
C LEU A 60 -19.28 -3.57 22.35
N ALA A 61 -19.12 -2.55 21.51
CA ALA A 61 -19.74 -1.24 21.71
C ALA A 61 -21.26 -1.36 21.77
N ARG A 62 -21.86 -2.09 20.81
CA ARG A 62 -23.30 -2.35 20.79
C ARG A 62 -23.81 -3.03 22.07
N SER A 63 -23.09 -4.05 22.57
CA SER A 63 -23.47 -4.80 23.77
C SER A 63 -23.40 -3.95 25.04
N ARG A 64 -22.53 -2.93 25.06
CA ARG A 64 -22.37 -2.00 26.19
C ARG A 64 -23.26 -0.76 26.11
N GLY A 65 -23.91 -0.53 24.97
CA GLY A 65 -24.62 0.73 24.70
C GLY A 65 -23.68 1.91 24.45
N ASP A 66 -22.39 1.64 24.13
CA ASP A 66 -21.41 2.68 23.84
C ASP A 66 -21.68 3.29 22.45
N GLN A 67 -21.41 4.59 22.32
CA GLN A 67 -21.42 5.25 21.02
C GLN A 67 -20.08 5.05 20.35
N LEU A 68 -20.09 4.52 19.13
CA LEU A 68 -18.90 4.34 18.29
C LEU A 68 -19.08 5.16 17.03
N ALA A 69 -18.11 6.01 16.75
CA ALA A 69 -18.02 6.74 15.50
C ALA A 69 -16.79 6.25 14.71
N GLY A 70 -16.92 6.08 13.40
CA GLY A 70 -15.82 5.63 12.58
C GLY A 70 -15.88 6.17 11.16
N VAL A 71 -14.73 6.16 10.49
CA VAL A 71 -14.57 6.50 9.08
C VAL A 71 -13.82 5.38 8.37
N ALA A 72 -14.31 4.99 7.21
CA ALA A 72 -13.63 4.12 6.27
C ALA A 72 -13.34 4.91 4.99
N LEU A 73 -12.10 4.88 4.55
CA LEU A 73 -11.62 5.57 3.36
C LEU A 73 -11.06 4.52 2.39
N ASP A 74 -11.53 4.54 1.16
CA ASP A 74 -10.99 3.76 0.04
C ASP A 74 -10.21 4.70 -0.89
N TRP A 75 -9.00 4.32 -1.24
CA TRP A 75 -8.19 5.09 -2.17
C TRP A 75 -8.32 4.55 -3.59
N SER A 76 -9.24 5.13 -4.33
CA SER A 76 -9.55 4.70 -5.69
C SER A 76 -8.33 4.57 -6.58
N LYS A 77 -8.11 3.35 -7.14
CA LYS A 77 -7.00 3.04 -8.04
C LYS A 77 -5.61 3.39 -7.45
N CYS A 78 -5.44 3.25 -6.14
CA CYS A 78 -4.29 3.66 -5.37
C CYS A 78 -2.95 3.30 -6.04
N TYR A 79 -2.74 2.03 -6.38
CA TYR A 79 -1.50 1.55 -7.01
C TYR A 79 -1.15 2.30 -8.29
N GLY A 80 -2.14 2.60 -9.13
CA GLY A 80 -1.91 3.28 -10.42
C GLY A 80 -1.68 4.79 -10.31
N ARG A 81 -2.09 5.40 -9.22
CA ARG A 81 -2.10 6.87 -9.05
C ARG A 81 -0.96 7.42 -8.21
N LEU A 82 -0.19 6.57 -7.52
CA LEU A 82 0.93 7.02 -6.69
C LEU A 82 2.06 7.60 -7.56
N PRO A 83 2.41 8.90 -7.42
CA PRO A 83 3.55 9.48 -8.12
C PRO A 83 4.85 8.83 -7.66
N LEU A 84 5.72 8.44 -8.61
CA LEU A 84 7.01 7.82 -8.26
C LEU A 84 7.94 8.79 -7.53
N ALA A 85 7.83 10.08 -7.81
CA ALA A 85 8.56 11.12 -7.07
C ALA A 85 8.14 11.17 -5.59
N LEU A 86 6.86 10.94 -5.31
CA LEU A 86 6.35 10.89 -3.93
C LEU A 86 6.95 9.71 -3.17
N LEU A 87 7.07 8.54 -3.80
CA LEU A 87 7.70 7.36 -3.18
C LEU A 87 9.16 7.64 -2.81
N GLU A 88 9.88 8.32 -3.71
CA GLU A 88 11.28 8.73 -3.48
C GLU A 88 11.39 9.71 -2.30
N GLU A 89 10.51 10.70 -2.26
CA GLU A 89 10.45 11.69 -1.19
C GLU A 89 10.13 11.04 0.18
N PHE A 90 9.13 10.16 0.22
CA PHE A 90 8.79 9.42 1.45
C PHE A 90 9.92 8.54 1.93
N ALA A 91 10.56 7.80 1.03
CA ALA A 91 11.71 6.97 1.36
C ALA A 91 12.88 7.79 1.92
N ALA A 92 13.18 8.93 1.29
CA ALA A 92 14.23 9.85 1.74
C ALA A 92 13.91 10.44 3.13
N LYS A 93 12.68 10.93 3.34
CA LYS A 93 12.24 11.49 4.63
C LYS A 93 12.21 10.43 5.74
N ALA A 94 11.90 9.19 5.42
CA ALA A 94 11.93 8.08 6.36
C ALA A 94 13.36 7.58 6.66
N GLY A 95 14.39 8.11 5.97
CA GLY A 95 15.77 7.68 6.13
C GLY A 95 16.08 6.31 5.52
N MET A 96 15.32 5.89 4.52
CA MET A 96 15.48 4.59 3.90
C MET A 96 16.79 4.48 3.10
N PRO A 97 17.56 3.39 3.24
CA PRO A 97 18.82 3.25 2.52
C PRO A 97 18.65 3.30 1.00
N TRP A 98 19.38 4.18 0.31
CA TRP A 98 19.27 4.34 -1.13
C TRP A 98 19.61 3.05 -1.90
N ALA A 99 20.51 2.23 -1.38
CA ALA A 99 20.83 0.92 -1.94
C ALA A 99 19.62 -0.02 -2.06
N LEU A 100 18.59 0.19 -1.20
CA LEU A 100 17.33 -0.55 -1.26
C LEU A 100 16.33 0.14 -2.18
N VAL A 101 16.18 1.45 -2.07
CA VAL A 101 15.17 2.28 -2.77
C VAL A 101 15.50 2.46 -4.25
N GLY A 102 16.72 2.85 -4.57
CA GLY A 102 17.14 3.27 -5.91
C GLY A 102 16.84 2.23 -6.99
N PRO A 103 17.27 0.96 -6.84
CA PRO A 103 17.01 -0.08 -7.83
C PRO A 103 15.51 -0.39 -8.01
N MET A 104 14.72 -0.30 -6.94
CA MET A 104 13.26 -0.53 -7.01
C MET A 104 12.55 0.60 -7.78
N LEU A 105 12.90 1.86 -7.49
CA LEU A 105 12.37 3.01 -8.22
C LEU A 105 12.82 3.01 -9.68
N ALA A 106 14.08 2.63 -9.96
CA ALA A 106 14.57 2.49 -11.32
C ALA A 106 13.75 1.46 -12.12
N ALA A 107 13.39 0.33 -11.50
CA ALA A 107 12.52 -0.66 -12.11
C ALA A 107 11.09 -0.12 -12.36
N TYR A 108 10.54 0.65 -11.44
CA TYR A 108 9.22 1.27 -11.63
C TYR A 108 9.20 2.33 -12.73
N ARG A 109 10.32 3.02 -12.97
CA ARG A 109 10.48 4.02 -14.04
C ARG A 109 10.72 3.42 -15.42
N GLN A 110 10.90 2.10 -15.52
CA GLN A 110 11.12 1.45 -16.83
C GLN A 110 9.94 1.68 -17.77
N PRO A 111 10.20 1.99 -19.04
CA PRO A 111 9.16 2.19 -20.03
C PRO A 111 8.26 0.97 -20.18
N ARG A 112 6.97 1.21 -20.31
CA ARG A 112 5.94 0.17 -20.44
C ARG A 112 5.07 0.45 -21.64
N ARG A 113 4.47 -0.61 -22.20
CA ARG A 113 3.42 -0.45 -23.21
C ARG A 113 2.12 -1.05 -22.66
N LEU A 114 1.02 -0.35 -22.97
CA LEU A 114 -0.31 -0.89 -22.73
C LEU A 114 -0.66 -1.84 -23.87
N VAL A 115 -1.17 -3.02 -23.53
CA VAL A 115 -1.70 -3.98 -24.51
C VAL A 115 -3.20 -4.14 -24.24
N VAL A 116 -4.01 -3.90 -25.25
CA VAL A 116 -5.47 -4.06 -25.20
C VAL A 116 -5.89 -4.90 -26.39
N ASP A 117 -6.58 -6.00 -26.15
CA ASP A 117 -7.08 -6.91 -27.18
C ASP A 117 -5.99 -7.36 -28.17
N GLY A 118 -4.78 -7.62 -27.66
CA GLY A 118 -3.62 -8.04 -28.46
C GLY A 118 -2.87 -6.90 -29.17
N MET A 119 -3.41 -5.69 -29.17
CA MET A 119 -2.77 -4.52 -29.77
C MET A 119 -1.85 -3.81 -28.75
N ALA A 120 -0.59 -3.64 -29.13
CA ALA A 120 0.41 -2.97 -28.31
C ALA A 120 0.47 -1.47 -28.64
N GLY A 121 0.26 -0.64 -27.64
CA GLY A 121 0.44 0.80 -27.74
C GLY A 121 1.92 1.24 -27.77
N VAL A 122 2.14 2.54 -27.78
CA VAL A 122 3.48 3.12 -27.74
C VAL A 122 4.14 2.87 -26.37
N LEU A 123 5.47 2.78 -26.39
CA LEU A 123 6.29 2.68 -25.18
C LEU A 123 6.29 4.01 -24.44
N ARG A 124 5.94 4.01 -23.16
CA ARG A 124 5.89 5.22 -22.32
C ARG A 124 6.59 4.97 -21.00
N ALA A 125 7.39 5.92 -20.55
CA ALA A 125 7.94 5.93 -19.21
C ALA A 125 6.83 6.36 -18.22
N PRO A 126 6.53 5.57 -17.18
CA PRO A 126 5.53 5.95 -16.20
C PRO A 126 6.08 7.01 -15.25
N VAL A 127 5.25 8.00 -14.93
CA VAL A 127 5.52 9.00 -13.89
C VAL A 127 4.82 8.66 -12.57
N CYS A 128 3.85 7.74 -12.64
CA CYS A 128 3.09 7.25 -11.49
C CYS A 128 2.83 5.75 -11.61
N GLY A 129 2.44 5.17 -10.52
CA GLY A 129 1.96 3.80 -10.39
C GLY A 129 3.02 2.82 -9.92
N LEU A 130 2.69 2.20 -8.78
CA LEU A 130 3.29 0.93 -8.38
C LEU A 130 2.85 -0.15 -9.37
N ALA A 131 3.75 -1.07 -9.70
CA ALA A 131 3.40 -2.17 -10.59
C ALA A 131 2.54 -3.21 -9.85
N PRO A 132 1.24 -3.38 -10.16
CA PRO A 132 0.43 -4.45 -9.57
C PRO A 132 1.09 -5.81 -9.85
N GLY A 133 1.20 -6.64 -8.80
CA GLY A 133 1.93 -7.91 -8.87
C GLY A 133 3.43 -7.83 -8.55
N CYS A 134 3.98 -6.65 -8.27
CA CYS A 134 5.30 -6.52 -7.68
C CYS A 134 5.25 -6.92 -6.20
N PRO A 135 6.11 -7.85 -5.73
CA PRO A 135 6.14 -8.30 -4.33
C PRO A 135 6.32 -7.19 -3.31
N ALA A 136 7.01 -6.10 -3.66
CA ALA A 136 7.25 -4.97 -2.77
C ALA A 136 6.18 -3.87 -2.86
N ALA A 137 5.15 -4.02 -3.70
CA ALA A 137 4.19 -2.94 -3.93
C ALA A 137 3.36 -2.61 -2.68
N THR A 138 2.99 -3.62 -1.90
CA THR A 138 2.26 -3.42 -0.62
C THR A 138 3.12 -2.75 0.44
N ASP A 139 4.41 -3.04 0.47
CA ASP A 139 5.36 -2.45 1.42
C ASP A 139 5.58 -0.95 1.09
N TRP A 140 5.67 -0.59 -0.20
CA TRP A 140 5.66 0.80 -0.66
C TRP A 140 4.39 1.55 -0.24
N LEU A 141 3.25 0.88 -0.37
CA LEU A 141 1.98 1.48 0.02
C LEU A 141 1.93 1.71 1.53
N ALA A 142 2.39 0.77 2.34
CA ALA A 142 2.49 0.92 3.78
C ALA A 142 3.37 2.13 4.18
N LEU A 143 4.50 2.35 3.49
CA LEU A 143 5.34 3.53 3.69
C LEU A 143 4.55 4.83 3.43
N VAL A 144 3.81 4.90 2.33
CA VAL A 144 3.03 6.10 1.96
C VAL A 144 1.86 6.35 2.91
N MET A 145 1.24 5.28 3.42
CA MET A 145 0.11 5.39 4.36
C MET A 145 0.54 5.71 5.80
N SER A 146 1.81 5.49 6.12
CA SER A 146 2.30 5.65 7.50
C SER A 146 2.08 7.04 8.09
N PRO A 147 2.25 8.19 7.39
CA PRO A 147 1.98 9.50 7.97
C PRO A 147 0.52 9.70 8.36
N TRP A 148 -0.42 9.14 7.56
CA TRP A 148 -1.83 9.17 7.91
C TRP A 148 -2.09 8.39 9.19
N LEU A 149 -1.56 7.18 9.31
CA LEU A 149 -1.68 6.36 10.52
C LEU A 149 -1.12 7.05 11.75
N PHE A 150 0.10 7.61 11.64
CA PHE A 150 0.71 8.35 12.74
C PHE A 150 -0.10 9.58 13.14
N LYS A 151 -0.64 10.29 12.16
CA LYS A 151 -1.47 11.47 12.42
C LYS A 151 -2.80 11.06 13.06
N ALA A 152 -3.49 10.08 12.51
CA ALA A 152 -4.78 9.61 13.04
C ALA A 152 -4.67 9.14 14.49
N ARG A 153 -3.64 8.36 14.82
CA ARG A 153 -3.39 7.88 16.19
C ARG A 153 -3.04 8.99 17.20
N ARG A 154 -2.62 10.17 16.71
CA ARG A 154 -2.28 11.33 17.55
C ARG A 154 -3.42 12.33 17.71
N LEU A 155 -4.49 12.24 16.93
CA LEU A 155 -5.56 13.23 16.92
C LEU A 155 -6.37 13.25 18.22
N SER A 156 -6.60 12.11 18.84
CA SER A 156 -7.22 12.06 20.16
C SER A 156 -6.89 10.76 20.91
N VAL A 157 -6.99 10.83 22.24
CA VAL A 157 -6.90 9.64 23.09
C VAL A 157 -8.13 8.75 22.80
N GLY A 158 -7.87 7.48 22.45
CA GLY A 158 -8.95 6.52 22.15
C GLY A 158 -9.18 6.26 20.66
N VAL A 159 -8.70 7.12 19.76
CA VAL A 159 -8.79 6.83 18.31
C VAL A 159 -7.89 5.66 17.94
N ARG A 160 -8.52 4.63 17.37
CA ARG A 160 -7.83 3.52 16.73
C ARG A 160 -7.82 3.76 15.22
N ALA A 161 -6.68 3.65 14.58
CA ALA A 161 -6.52 3.79 13.14
C ALA A 161 -5.76 2.62 12.59
N ARG A 162 -6.20 2.13 11.43
CA ARG A 162 -5.60 1.02 10.71
C ARG A 162 -5.52 1.33 9.22
N ALA A 163 -4.54 0.73 8.58
CA ALA A 163 -4.43 0.68 7.13
C ALA A 163 -4.24 -0.77 6.71
N TYR A 164 -5.00 -1.20 5.74
CA TYR A 164 -4.81 -2.46 5.06
C TYR A 164 -4.76 -2.20 3.54
N VAL A 165 -3.55 -2.25 3.02
CA VAL A 165 -3.27 -1.91 1.62
C VAL A 165 -3.76 -0.49 1.31
N ASP A 166 -4.85 -0.30 0.59
CA ASP A 166 -5.47 0.96 0.21
C ASP A 166 -6.69 1.34 1.09
N ASP A 167 -7.14 0.43 1.93
CA ASP A 167 -8.24 0.68 2.87
C ASP A 167 -7.72 1.30 4.17
N LEU A 168 -8.27 2.46 4.53
CA LEU A 168 -7.93 3.17 5.75
C LEU A 168 -9.17 3.24 6.64
N THR A 169 -9.03 2.86 7.89
CA THR A 169 -10.12 2.92 8.86
C THR A 169 -9.66 3.59 10.14
N ALA A 170 -10.52 4.41 10.72
CA ALA A 170 -10.33 4.97 12.04
C ALA A 170 -11.66 5.00 12.80
N TRP A 171 -11.60 4.74 14.11
CA TRP A 171 -12.78 4.76 14.99
C TRP A 171 -12.40 5.17 16.42
N SER A 172 -13.38 5.69 17.15
CA SER A 172 -13.25 6.10 18.56
C SER A 172 -14.53 5.81 19.31
#